data_be1830a7061ca46a9b2579100f305457
#
_entry.id   be1830a7061ca46a9b2579100f305457
#
_cell.length_a   1.000
_cell.length_b   1.000
_cell.length_c   1.000
_cell.angle_alpha   90.00
_cell.angle_beta   90.00
_cell.angle_gamma   90.00
#
_symmetry.space_group_name_H-M   'P 1'
#
loop_
_entity.id
_entity.type
_entity.pdbx_description
1 polymer ?
#
loop_
_entity_poly.entity_id
_entity_poly.type
_entity_poly.pdbx_seq_one_letter_code
_entity_poly.pdbx_strand_id
1 'polypeptide(L)'
;MGICVAAIAAPAALAKGRIAVRLGDATPRVDQPFSVYVRTGYVVPSDDWLRLIAVAPGKDWYDVVGKVTGDSVIAKANIPRDGFEIKLIRTGTYTWRAVVRLPRAGRWRLVVPNGTHEGFMVPPPAGWMPWVSVRT
;
A
#
# COMPACT_ATOMS: atom_id res chain seq x y z
N MET A 1 32.53 10.76 -1.42
CA MET A 1 32.88 9.43 -0.89
C MET A 1 31.98 9.02 0.26
N GLY A 2 31.71 9.87 1.24
CA GLY A 2 30.86 9.56 2.36
C GLY A 2 29.43 9.21 1.99
N ILE A 3 28.97 9.64 0.83
CA ILE A 3 27.61 9.38 0.35
C ILE A 3 27.33 7.89 0.22
N CYS A 4 28.30 7.12 -0.27
CA CYS A 4 28.11 5.68 -0.44
C CYS A 4 27.95 4.97 0.90
N VAL A 5 28.65 5.43 1.92
CA VAL A 5 28.56 4.84 3.26
C VAL A 5 27.17 5.06 3.85
N ALA A 6 26.63 6.25 3.72
CA ALA A 6 25.30 6.55 4.20
C ALA A 6 24.21 5.72 3.48
N ALA A 7 24.36 5.55 2.16
CA ALA A 7 23.43 4.76 1.38
C ALA A 7 23.45 3.27 1.78
N ILE A 8 24.61 2.76 2.18
CA ILE A 8 24.73 1.35 2.62
C ILE A 8 24.08 1.16 4.00
N ALA A 9 24.31 2.08 4.91
CA ALA A 9 23.76 1.96 6.26
C ALA A 9 22.24 2.00 6.27
N ALA A 10 21.64 2.92 5.51
CA ALA A 10 20.19 3.08 5.48
C ALA A 10 19.46 1.81 4.98
N PRO A 11 19.84 1.18 3.84
CA PRO A 11 19.17 -0.04 3.40
C PRO A 11 19.24 -1.18 4.40
N ALA A 12 20.34 -1.34 5.08
CA ALA A 12 20.49 -2.41 6.08
C ALA A 12 19.54 -2.19 7.25
N ALA A 13 19.43 -0.97 7.75
CA ALA A 13 18.51 -0.66 8.84
C ALA A 13 17.06 -0.79 8.42
N LEU A 14 16.74 -0.55 7.15
CA LEU A 14 15.38 -0.55 6.64
C LEU A 14 14.90 -1.93 6.18
N ALA A 15 15.80 -2.91 6.10
CA ALA A 15 15.46 -4.23 5.57
C ALA A 15 14.48 -4.99 6.45
N LYS A 16 14.51 -4.79 7.77
CA LYS A 16 13.62 -5.50 8.69
C LYS A 16 12.25 -4.85 8.74
N GLY A 17 11.24 -5.61 8.34
CA GLY A 17 9.85 -5.21 8.47
C GLY A 17 9.46 -3.99 7.63
N ARG A 18 10.25 -3.63 6.66
CA ARG A 18 9.98 -2.46 5.84
C ARG A 18 9.27 -2.83 4.55
N ILE A 19 8.29 -2.01 4.21
CA ILE A 19 7.58 -2.09 2.95
C ILE A 19 7.76 -0.77 2.23
N ALA A 20 8.20 -0.83 0.97
CA ALA A 20 8.33 0.33 0.11
C ALA A 20 7.28 0.24 -0.99
N VAL A 21 6.57 1.33 -1.22
CA VAL A 21 5.56 1.43 -2.27
C VAL A 21 6.00 2.50 -3.26
N ARG A 22 6.10 2.12 -4.53
CA ARG A 22 6.46 3.04 -5.61
C ARG A 22 5.33 3.11 -6.61
N LEU A 23 4.96 4.33 -6.98
CA LEU A 23 3.91 4.57 -7.95
C LEU A 23 4.50 4.72 -9.35
N GLY A 24 3.91 4.08 -10.34
CA GLY A 24 4.24 4.33 -11.74
C GLY A 24 3.74 5.70 -12.21
N ASP A 25 2.65 6.17 -11.62
CA ASP A 25 2.09 7.50 -11.90
C ASP A 25 1.42 8.01 -10.62
N ALA A 26 1.87 9.15 -10.12
CA ALA A 26 1.29 9.76 -8.92
C ALA A 26 0.12 10.70 -9.25
N THR A 27 -0.10 10.99 -10.54
CA THR A 27 -1.14 11.90 -11.01
C THR A 27 -1.92 11.33 -12.20
N PRO A 28 -2.45 10.11 -12.08
CA PRO A 28 -3.21 9.50 -13.17
C PRO A 28 -4.54 10.23 -13.39
N ARG A 29 -5.14 9.99 -14.53
CA ARG A 29 -6.52 10.42 -14.79
C ARG A 29 -7.50 9.41 -14.20
N VAL A 30 -8.74 9.82 -14.05
CA VAL A 30 -9.83 8.92 -13.64
C VAL A 30 -9.86 7.69 -14.56
N ASP A 31 -9.93 6.53 -13.94
CA ASP A 31 -9.96 5.21 -14.61
C ASP A 31 -8.75 4.89 -15.49
N GLN A 32 -7.73 5.72 -15.49
CA GLN A 32 -6.49 5.43 -16.19
C GLN A 32 -5.67 4.39 -15.40
N PRO A 33 -5.29 3.26 -16.00
CA PRO A 33 -4.49 2.27 -15.31
C PRO A 33 -3.07 2.79 -15.06
N PHE A 34 -2.56 2.52 -13.88
CA PHE A 34 -1.15 2.77 -13.54
C PHE A 34 -0.62 1.63 -12.68
N SER A 35 0.68 1.44 -12.72
CA SER A 35 1.32 0.37 -11.96
C SER A 35 1.73 0.86 -10.58
N VAL A 36 1.59 -0.03 -9.61
CA VAL A 36 2.09 0.16 -8.25
C VAL A 36 3.05 -0.99 -7.96
N TYR A 37 4.22 -0.67 -7.46
CA TYR A 37 5.26 -1.63 -7.15
C TYR A 37 5.48 -1.65 -5.65
N VAL A 38 5.43 -2.84 -5.07
CA VAL A 38 5.65 -3.03 -3.64
C VAL A 38 6.89 -3.90 -3.45
N ARG A 39 7.75 -3.50 -2.54
CA ARG A 39 8.94 -4.24 -2.17
C ARG A 39 9.00 -4.41 -0.66
N THR A 40 9.34 -5.60 -0.22
CA THR A 40 9.52 -5.92 1.20
C THR A 40 10.98 -6.12 1.53
N GLY A 41 11.36 -5.79 2.76
CA GLY A 41 12.69 -6.08 3.29
C GLY A 41 12.80 -7.48 3.90
N TYR A 42 11.76 -8.30 3.76
CA TYR A 42 11.73 -9.64 4.32
C TYR A 42 10.93 -10.56 3.40
N VAL A 43 11.13 -11.86 3.56
CA VAL A 43 10.39 -12.87 2.80
C VAL A 43 8.98 -12.98 3.39
N VAL A 44 7.99 -12.75 2.55
CA VAL A 44 6.59 -12.85 2.95
C VAL A 44 6.15 -14.31 2.89
N PRO A 45 5.43 -14.80 3.91
CA PRO A 45 5.10 -16.24 4.02
C PRO A 45 4.28 -16.80 2.86
N SER A 46 3.40 -16.02 2.26
CA SER A 46 2.56 -16.48 1.16
C SER A 46 2.28 -15.36 0.16
N ASP A 47 1.86 -15.73 -1.05
CA ASP A 47 1.63 -14.78 -2.14
C ASP A 47 0.48 -13.80 -1.86
N ASP A 48 -0.45 -14.18 -1.01
CA ASP A 48 -1.62 -13.38 -0.64
C ASP A 48 -1.49 -12.72 0.74
N TRP A 49 -0.30 -12.72 1.31
CA TRP A 49 -0.03 -12.08 2.61
C TRP A 49 -0.18 -10.57 2.56
N LEU A 50 0.35 -9.95 1.51
CA LEU A 50 0.27 -8.51 1.34
C LEU A 50 -1.04 -8.10 0.67
N ARG A 51 -1.57 -6.98 1.15
CA ARG A 51 -2.79 -6.36 0.62
C ARG A 51 -2.48 -4.95 0.18
N LEU A 52 -3.15 -4.49 -0.84
CA LEU A 52 -3.12 -3.10 -1.25
C LEU A 52 -4.54 -2.56 -1.16
N ILE A 53 -4.69 -1.45 -0.45
CA ILE A 53 -5.99 -0.86 -0.21
C ILE A 53 -5.98 0.58 -0.71
N ALA A 54 -6.95 0.94 -1.53
CA ALA A 54 -7.17 2.32 -1.93
C ALA A 54 -8.15 2.97 -0.96
N VAL A 55 -7.73 4.06 -0.34
CA VAL A 55 -8.54 4.88 0.54
C VAL A 55 -9.03 6.07 -0.24
N ALA A 56 -10.34 6.27 -0.29
CA ALA A 56 -10.99 7.28 -1.10
C ALA A 56 -10.69 8.71 -0.61
N PRO A 57 -10.84 9.71 -1.49
CA PRO A 57 -10.66 11.10 -1.09
C PRO A 57 -11.58 11.48 0.08
N GLY A 58 -11.01 12.19 1.05
CA GLY A 58 -11.75 12.63 2.25
C GLY A 58 -11.92 11.56 3.31
N LYS A 59 -11.42 10.35 3.06
CA LYS A 59 -11.46 9.25 4.02
C LYS A 59 -10.09 8.99 4.60
N ASP A 60 -10.03 8.38 5.77
CA ASP A 60 -8.78 7.94 6.39
C ASP A 60 -8.75 6.41 6.55
N TRP A 61 -7.63 5.94 7.07
CA TRP A 61 -7.45 4.51 7.31
C TRP A 61 -8.57 3.89 8.16
N TYR A 62 -9.00 4.60 9.17
CA TYR A 62 -10.01 4.08 10.10
C TYR A 62 -11.41 4.00 9.48
N ASP A 63 -11.69 4.88 8.51
CA ASP A 63 -12.95 4.81 7.76
C ASP A 63 -13.04 3.52 6.94
N VAL A 64 -11.91 3.05 6.43
CA VAL A 64 -11.84 1.90 5.53
C VAL A 64 -11.72 0.59 6.33
N VAL A 65 -10.81 0.57 7.30
CA VAL A 65 -10.55 -0.65 8.08
C VAL A 65 -11.65 -0.90 9.11
N GLY A 66 -12.11 0.14 9.75
CA GLY A 66 -13.13 0.01 10.79
C GLY A 66 -12.62 -0.71 12.02
N LYS A 67 -13.53 -1.37 12.73
CA LYS A 67 -13.17 -2.17 13.90
C LYS A 67 -12.58 -3.49 13.43
N VAL A 68 -11.39 -3.78 13.90
CA VAL A 68 -10.68 -5.00 13.55
C VAL A 68 -11.03 -6.11 14.53
N THR A 69 -11.41 -7.24 13.96
CA THR A 69 -11.57 -8.49 14.71
C THR A 69 -11.04 -9.61 13.80
N GLY A 70 -9.86 -10.11 14.14
CA GLY A 70 -9.23 -11.16 13.32
C GLY A 70 -9.04 -10.74 11.87
N ASP A 71 -9.61 -11.50 10.96
CA ASP A 71 -9.45 -11.28 9.53
C ASP A 71 -10.24 -10.10 8.97
N SER A 72 -10.93 -9.37 9.80
CA SER A 72 -11.73 -8.23 9.35
C SER A 72 -10.93 -6.97 9.08
N VAL A 73 -9.61 -7.04 9.14
CA VAL A 73 -8.73 -5.88 8.97
C VAL A 73 -9.01 -5.10 7.68
N ILE A 74 -9.46 -5.77 6.65
CA ILE A 74 -9.83 -5.14 5.39
C ILE A 74 -11.32 -5.27 5.07
N ALA A 75 -12.12 -5.64 6.05
CA ALA A 75 -13.53 -5.90 5.80
C ALA A 75 -14.26 -4.70 5.19
N LYS A 76 -13.91 -3.50 5.61
CA LYS A 76 -14.50 -2.28 5.06
C LYS A 76 -13.82 -1.77 3.79
N ALA A 77 -12.66 -2.30 3.45
CA ALA A 77 -11.95 -1.88 2.25
C ALA A 77 -12.68 -2.22 0.95
N ASN A 78 -13.69 -3.07 1.03
CA ASN A 78 -14.51 -3.44 -0.12
C ASN A 78 -15.77 -2.57 -0.26
N ILE A 79 -15.86 -1.52 0.51
CA ILE A 79 -16.92 -0.54 0.37
C ILE A 79 -16.49 0.50 -0.66
N PRO A 80 -17.07 0.53 -1.86
CA PRO A 80 -16.55 1.36 -2.95
C PRO A 80 -16.53 2.86 -2.64
N ARG A 81 -17.42 3.32 -1.77
CA ARG A 81 -17.51 4.71 -1.35
C ARG A 81 -16.30 5.15 -0.53
N ASP A 82 -15.84 4.29 0.36
CA ASP A 82 -14.78 4.61 1.32
C ASP A 82 -13.42 4.09 0.86
N GLY A 83 -13.41 3.04 0.06
CA GLY A 83 -12.20 2.44 -0.45
C GLY A 83 -12.43 1.03 -0.98
N PHE A 84 -11.37 0.41 -1.46
CA PHE A 84 -11.46 -0.95 -1.97
C PHE A 84 -10.09 -1.62 -1.96
N GLU A 85 -10.10 -2.93 -1.97
CA GLU A 85 -8.88 -3.73 -2.06
C GLU A 85 -8.48 -3.93 -3.51
N ILE A 86 -7.16 -3.87 -3.74
CA ILE A 86 -6.55 -4.10 -5.04
C ILE A 86 -5.65 -5.31 -4.92
N LYS A 87 -5.75 -6.21 -5.88
CA LYS A 87 -4.94 -7.43 -5.86
C LYS A 87 -3.48 -7.13 -6.18
N LEU A 88 -2.59 -7.53 -5.28
CA LEU A 88 -1.15 -7.54 -5.50
C LEU A 88 -0.74 -8.88 -6.07
N ILE A 89 0.07 -8.86 -7.11
CA ILE A 89 0.62 -10.04 -7.74
C ILE A 89 2.10 -10.12 -7.40
N ARG A 90 2.54 -11.24 -6.86
CA ARG A 90 3.95 -11.45 -6.54
C ARG A 90 4.76 -11.58 -7.83
N THR A 91 5.83 -10.82 -7.93
CA THR A 91 6.72 -10.81 -9.08
C THR A 91 8.12 -11.30 -8.77
N GLY A 92 8.43 -11.51 -7.50
CA GLY A 92 9.73 -12.01 -7.04
C GLY A 92 9.68 -12.28 -5.56
N THR A 93 10.82 -12.68 -5.00
CA THR A 93 10.91 -13.02 -3.58
C THR A 93 10.50 -11.86 -2.68
N TYR A 94 10.84 -10.64 -3.07
CA TYR A 94 10.62 -9.42 -2.28
C TYR A 94 9.75 -8.40 -3.00
N THR A 95 9.13 -8.77 -4.12
CA THR A 95 8.49 -7.80 -4.99
C THR A 95 7.09 -8.22 -5.40
N TRP A 96 6.22 -7.23 -5.47
CA TRP A 96 4.83 -7.36 -5.94
C TRP A 96 4.48 -6.22 -6.85
N ARG A 97 3.46 -6.42 -7.65
CA ARG A 97 2.92 -5.40 -8.55
C ARG A 97 1.40 -5.45 -8.56
N ALA A 98 0.81 -4.28 -8.72
CA ALA A 98 -0.62 -4.16 -8.99
C ALA A 98 -0.83 -3.18 -10.15
N VAL A 99 -1.91 -3.38 -10.89
CA VAL A 99 -2.43 -2.39 -11.83
C VAL A 99 -3.66 -1.78 -11.19
N VAL A 100 -3.65 -0.46 -11.05
CA VAL A 100 -4.67 0.27 -10.28
C VAL A 100 -5.43 1.19 -11.21
N ARG A 101 -6.76 1.20 -11.04
CA ARG A 101 -7.66 2.19 -11.64
C ARG A 101 -8.46 2.83 -10.53
N LEU A 102 -8.40 4.14 -10.43
CA LEU A 102 -9.13 4.87 -9.41
C LEU A 102 -10.34 5.55 -10.06
N PRO A 103 -11.54 5.33 -9.53
CA PRO A 103 -12.78 5.61 -10.28
C PRO A 103 -13.24 7.04 -10.24
N ARG A 104 -12.60 7.91 -9.43
CA ARG A 104 -12.99 9.32 -9.38
C ARG A 104 -11.81 10.21 -9.05
N ALA A 105 -11.92 11.48 -9.44
CA ALA A 105 -10.90 12.47 -9.17
C ALA A 105 -10.76 12.75 -7.68
N GLY A 106 -9.61 13.23 -7.28
CA GLY A 106 -9.29 13.59 -5.92
C GLY A 106 -8.02 12.95 -5.42
N ARG A 107 -7.74 13.16 -4.16
CA ARG A 107 -6.52 12.68 -3.52
C ARG A 107 -6.78 11.37 -2.81
N TRP A 108 -6.37 10.30 -3.45
CA TRP A 108 -6.43 8.95 -2.90
C TRP A 108 -5.18 8.61 -2.11
N ARG A 109 -5.30 7.68 -1.21
CA ARG A 109 -4.15 7.12 -0.52
C ARG A 109 -4.10 5.62 -0.76
N LEU A 110 -2.92 5.12 -1.14
CA LEU A 110 -2.70 3.69 -1.27
C LEU A 110 -2.00 3.19 -0.02
N VAL A 111 -2.53 2.14 0.55
CA VAL A 111 -2.10 1.63 1.85
C VAL A 111 -1.76 0.16 1.71
N VAL A 112 -0.56 -0.22 2.14
CA VAL A 112 -0.22 -1.61 2.39
C VAL A 112 -0.28 -1.81 3.88
N PRO A 113 -1.30 -2.49 4.42
CA PRO A 113 -1.37 -2.75 5.85
C PRO A 113 -0.16 -3.55 6.32
N ASN A 114 0.11 -3.51 7.58
CA ASN A 114 1.31 -4.10 8.17
C ASN A 114 1.38 -5.64 8.03
N GLY A 115 0.55 -6.23 7.23
CA GLY A 115 0.62 -7.66 6.92
C GLY A 115 0.36 -8.56 8.10
N THR A 116 -0.01 -8.03 9.24
CA THR A 116 -0.31 -8.87 10.37
C THR A 116 -1.76 -9.31 10.30
N HIS A 117 -1.94 -10.58 10.30
CA HIS A 117 -3.23 -11.21 10.47
C HIS A 117 -3.79 -11.01 11.88
N GLU A 118 -3.08 -10.29 12.73
CA GLU A 118 -3.50 -10.01 14.09
C GLU A 118 -4.50 -8.86 14.19
N GLY A 119 -4.75 -8.19 13.07
CA GLY A 119 -5.81 -7.22 13.00
C GLY A 119 -5.55 -5.92 13.76
N PHE A 120 -4.33 -5.47 13.79
CA PHE A 120 -4.01 -4.21 14.43
C PHE A 120 -4.65 -3.02 13.75
N MET A 121 -5.22 -2.15 14.55
CA MET A 121 -5.81 -0.90 14.08
C MET A 121 -4.79 0.20 13.87
N VAL A 122 -3.53 -0.08 14.08
CA VAL A 122 -2.46 0.90 13.92
C VAL A 122 -2.26 1.17 12.44
N PRO A 123 -2.31 2.42 12.00
CA PRO A 123 -2.03 2.73 10.61
C PRO A 123 -0.60 2.35 10.25
N PRO A 124 -0.36 1.92 9.01
CA PRO A 124 0.99 1.64 8.54
C PRO A 124 1.87 2.89 8.60
N PRO A 125 3.19 2.73 8.63
CA PRO A 125 4.09 3.87 8.50
C PRO A 125 3.81 4.70 7.25
N ALA A 126 4.06 6.00 7.33
CA ALA A 126 3.73 6.93 6.24
C ALA A 126 4.35 6.53 4.89
N GLY A 127 5.54 5.93 4.89
CA GLY A 127 6.18 5.45 3.65
C GLY A 127 5.44 4.30 2.96
N TRP A 128 4.51 3.65 3.66
CA TRP A 128 3.69 2.58 3.09
C TRP A 128 2.35 3.10 2.57
N MET A 129 2.15 4.39 2.61
CA MET A 129 0.88 5.02 2.30
C MET A 129 1.06 6.21 1.37
N PRO A 130 1.49 5.98 0.12
CA PRO A 130 1.67 7.09 -0.81
C PRO A 130 0.34 7.71 -1.23
N TRP A 131 0.39 9.01 -1.53
CA TRP A 131 -0.74 9.75 -2.07
C TRP A 131 -0.76 9.66 -3.59
N VAL A 132 -1.97 9.57 -4.14
CA VAL A 132 -2.22 9.61 -5.59
C VAL A 132 -3.23 10.70 -5.87
N SER A 133 -2.84 11.68 -6.66
CA SER A 133 -3.72 12.78 -7.06
C SER A 133 -4.35 12.47 -8.41
N VAL A 134 -5.60 12.03 -8.39
CA VAL A 134 -6.33 11.64 -9.60
C VAL A 134 -6.95 12.87 -10.25
N ARG A 135 -6.65 13.06 -11.52
CA ARG A 135 -7.15 14.18 -12.34
C ARG A 135 -8.35 13.75 -13.17
N THR A 136 -9.20 14.71 -13.47
CA THR A 136 -10.28 14.50 -14.43
C THR A 136 -9.79 14.37 -15.86
#